data_6766b6a2fa6797e4692d49e202f96b8e
#
_entry.id   6766b6a2fa6797e4692d49e202f96b8e
#
_cell.length_a   1.000
_cell.length_b   1.000
_cell.length_c   1.000
_cell.angle_alpha   90.00
_cell.angle_beta   90.00
_cell.angle_gamma   90.00
#
_symmetry.space_group_name_H-M   'P 1'
#
loop_
_entity.id
_entity.type
_entity.pdbx_description
1 polymer ?
#
loop_
_entity_poly.entity_id
_entity_poly.type
_entity_poly.pdbx_seq_one_letter_code
_entity_poly.pdbx_strand_id
1 'polypeptide(L)'
;LVCLVGSEMCIRDRTSGEQRLISAECYATIGAVSNPDNSNQKLAKAGRNRWKRKRPSVRGVVMNPVDHPHGGGEGKSAGGRHPVSRTGQSAKGLKTRDNKRTDKFIIRRRKKKRV
;
A
#
# COMPACT_ATOMS: atom_id res chain seq x y z
N LEU A 1 -22.11 0.60 -7.57
CA LEU A 1 -21.73 0.33 -8.97
C LEU A 1 -22.72 1.10 -9.87
N VAL A 2 -22.27 2.15 -10.53
CA VAL A 2 -23.11 2.87 -11.51
C VAL A 2 -22.72 2.33 -12.88
N CYS A 3 -23.63 1.60 -13.51
CA CYS A 3 -23.48 1.13 -14.87
C CYS A 3 -24.42 1.94 -15.77
N LEU A 4 -23.89 2.58 -16.81
CA LEU A 4 -24.70 3.26 -17.81
C LEU A 4 -25.30 2.22 -18.74
N VAL A 5 -26.63 2.25 -18.91
CA VAL A 5 -27.35 1.38 -19.85
C VAL A 5 -26.82 1.62 -21.26
N GLY A 6 -26.37 0.56 -21.92
CA GLY A 6 -25.78 0.62 -23.29
C GLY A 6 -24.27 0.86 -23.34
N SER A 7 -23.58 0.92 -22.20
CA SER A 7 -22.12 1.00 -22.14
C SER A 7 -21.50 -0.36 -21.80
N GLU A 8 -20.45 -0.78 -22.53
CA GLU A 8 -19.66 -1.97 -22.23
C GLU A 8 -18.84 -1.83 -20.94
N MET A 9 -18.85 -0.66 -20.31
CA MET A 9 -18.02 -0.31 -19.17
C MET A 9 -18.87 0.21 -18.01
N CYS A 10 -18.55 -0.28 -16.79
CA CYS A 10 -19.14 0.16 -15.54
C CYS A 10 -18.15 1.02 -14.74
N ILE A 11 -18.65 2.05 -14.06
CA ILE A 11 -17.84 2.86 -13.15
C ILE A 11 -17.85 2.21 -11.78
N ARG A 12 -16.66 1.88 -11.28
CA ARG A 12 -16.45 1.35 -9.93
C ARG A 12 -15.86 2.43 -9.02
N ASP A 13 -16.62 2.84 -8.02
CA ASP A 13 -16.16 3.71 -6.95
C ASP A 13 -15.47 2.89 -5.85
N ARG A 14 -14.33 3.39 -5.38
CA ARG A 14 -13.60 2.82 -4.23
C ARG A 14 -13.75 3.71 -3.00
N THR A 15 -13.64 3.12 -1.83
CA THR A 15 -13.69 3.85 -0.54
C THR A 15 -12.63 4.95 -0.43
N SER A 16 -11.50 4.84 -1.16
CA SER A 16 -10.47 5.87 -1.28
C SER A 16 -10.87 7.09 -2.12
N GLY A 17 -12.02 7.03 -2.80
CA GLY A 17 -12.49 8.04 -3.75
C GLY A 17 -11.94 7.88 -5.17
N GLU A 18 -11.18 6.83 -5.46
CA GLU A 18 -10.77 6.48 -6.82
C GLU A 18 -11.93 5.89 -7.60
N GLN A 19 -12.11 6.34 -8.85
CA GLN A 19 -13.12 5.83 -9.79
C GLN A 19 -12.43 5.18 -10.97
N ARG A 20 -12.85 3.98 -11.32
CA ARG A 20 -12.31 3.22 -12.45
C ARG A 20 -13.41 2.71 -13.36
N LEU A 21 -13.07 2.62 -14.64
CA LEU A 21 -13.83 1.86 -15.63
C LEU A 21 -13.50 0.38 -15.49
N ILE A 22 -14.54 -0.45 -15.44
CA ILE A 22 -14.43 -1.92 -15.40
C ILE A 22 -15.36 -2.46 -16.49
N SER A 23 -14.91 -3.47 -17.25
CA SER A 23 -15.76 -4.14 -18.22
C SER A 23 -17.03 -4.68 -17.55
N ALA A 24 -18.18 -4.52 -18.21
CA ALA A 24 -19.46 -5.05 -17.73
C ALA A 24 -19.48 -6.59 -17.65
N GLU A 25 -18.63 -7.26 -18.42
CA GLU A 25 -18.50 -8.72 -18.42
C GLU A 25 -17.73 -9.30 -17.22
N CYS A 26 -17.14 -8.42 -16.38
CA CYS A 26 -16.40 -8.87 -15.21
C CYS A 26 -17.33 -9.45 -14.15
N TYR A 27 -16.97 -10.60 -13.62
CA TYR A 27 -17.67 -11.21 -12.48
C TYR A 27 -17.38 -10.45 -11.19
N ALA A 28 -18.38 -10.40 -10.32
CA ALA A 28 -18.25 -9.78 -9.00
C ALA A 28 -19.00 -10.57 -7.94
N THR A 29 -18.42 -10.67 -6.75
CA THR A 29 -19.08 -11.23 -5.57
C THR A 29 -19.65 -10.10 -4.73
N ILE A 30 -20.95 -10.16 -4.44
CA ILE A 30 -21.63 -9.19 -3.58
C ILE A 30 -21.67 -9.75 -2.16
N GLY A 31 -21.26 -8.96 -1.19
CA GLY A 31 -21.27 -9.35 0.22
C GLY A 31 -20.08 -8.79 1.00
N ALA A 32 -19.96 -9.24 2.24
CA ALA A 32 -18.84 -8.94 3.10
C ALA A 32 -17.70 -9.97 2.90
N VAL A 33 -16.46 -9.50 3.04
CA VAL A 33 -15.29 -10.40 3.03
C VAL A 33 -15.30 -11.27 4.28
N SER A 34 -15.07 -12.56 4.13
CA SER A 34 -15.00 -13.50 5.26
C SER A 34 -13.78 -13.21 6.18
N ASN A 35 -13.82 -13.79 7.38
CA ASN A 35 -12.77 -13.65 8.40
C ASN A 35 -12.46 -12.21 8.79
N PRO A 36 -13.44 -11.39 9.23
CA PRO A 36 -13.21 -9.99 9.57
C PRO A 36 -12.20 -9.82 10.72
N ASP A 37 -12.15 -10.77 11.65
CA ASP A 37 -11.24 -10.77 12.80
C ASP A 37 -9.81 -11.19 12.49
N ASN A 38 -9.50 -11.53 11.24
CA ASN A 38 -8.15 -11.93 10.87
C ASN A 38 -7.10 -10.83 11.12
N SER A 39 -7.49 -9.56 10.98
CA SER A 39 -6.61 -8.42 11.28
C SER A 39 -6.35 -8.24 12.79
N ASN A 40 -7.23 -8.74 13.65
CA ASN A 40 -7.17 -8.60 15.10
C ASN A 40 -6.36 -9.72 15.78
N GLN A 41 -5.90 -10.71 15.01
CA GLN A 41 -5.14 -11.83 15.56
C GLN A 41 -3.81 -11.38 16.16
N LYS A 42 -3.63 -11.64 17.44
CA LYS A 42 -2.35 -11.44 18.13
C LYS A 42 -1.45 -12.66 17.90
N LEU A 43 -0.29 -12.44 17.37
CA LEU A 43 0.66 -13.53 17.07
C LEU A 43 1.41 -14.03 18.31
N ALA A 44 1.41 -13.29 19.40
CA ALA A 44 2.01 -13.57 20.71
C ALA A 44 3.53 -13.80 20.69
N LYS A 45 4.08 -14.52 19.71
CA LYS A 45 5.51 -14.83 19.63
C LYS A 45 6.07 -14.67 18.21
N ALA A 46 7.36 -14.34 18.10
CA ALA A 46 8.06 -14.17 16.83
C ALA A 46 8.05 -15.44 15.95
N GLY A 47 8.08 -16.63 16.58
CA GLY A 47 8.03 -17.91 15.87
C GLY A 47 6.80 -18.08 14.99
N ARG A 48 5.64 -17.52 15.36
CA ARG A 48 4.45 -17.57 14.50
C ARG A 48 4.63 -16.81 13.19
N ASN A 49 5.37 -15.69 13.19
CA ASN A 49 5.72 -15.00 11.97
C ASN A 49 6.64 -15.86 11.08
N ARG A 50 7.57 -16.60 11.69
CA ARG A 50 8.46 -17.55 10.98
C ARG A 50 7.66 -18.68 10.33
N TRP A 51 6.65 -19.21 11.00
CA TRP A 51 5.73 -20.21 10.42
C TRP A 51 4.99 -19.68 9.19
N LYS A 52 4.66 -18.39 9.19
CA LYS A 52 4.07 -17.70 8.03
C LYS A 52 5.12 -17.29 6.96
N ARG A 53 6.35 -17.81 7.04
CA ARG A 53 7.49 -17.49 6.15
C ARG A 53 7.91 -16.02 6.15
N LYS A 54 7.52 -15.27 7.18
CA LYS A 54 7.95 -13.87 7.34
C LYS A 54 9.28 -13.83 8.08
N ARG A 55 10.31 -13.33 7.42
CA ARG A 55 11.62 -13.10 8.06
C ARG A 55 11.61 -11.82 8.90
N PRO A 56 12.50 -11.72 9.91
CA PRO A 56 12.69 -10.47 10.64
C PRO A 56 13.03 -9.32 9.70
N SER A 57 12.47 -8.15 9.99
CA SER A 57 12.76 -6.92 9.25
C SER A 57 13.63 -6.01 10.11
N VAL A 58 14.70 -5.50 9.53
CA VAL A 58 15.66 -4.59 10.20
C VAL A 58 15.32 -3.16 9.79
N ARG A 59 15.24 -2.26 10.77
CA ARG A 59 15.00 -0.82 10.53
C ARG A 59 16.28 -0.17 10.01
N GLY A 60 16.15 0.80 9.09
CA GLY A 60 17.28 1.53 8.54
C GLY A 60 18.12 2.27 9.58
N VAL A 61 17.50 2.75 10.67
CA VAL A 61 18.18 3.48 11.75
C VAL A 61 19.22 2.62 12.49
N VAL A 62 19.07 1.30 12.53
CA VAL A 62 19.99 0.37 13.20
C VAL A 62 21.06 -0.19 12.26
N MET A 63 21.07 0.24 11.03
CA MET A 63 22.08 -0.12 10.03
C MET A 63 23.25 0.85 10.05
N ASN A 64 24.35 0.47 9.39
CA ASN A 64 25.48 1.36 9.17
C ASN A 64 25.16 2.41 8.07
N PRO A 65 25.86 3.56 8.05
CA PRO A 65 25.65 4.58 7.03
C PRO A 65 25.77 4.09 5.59
N VAL A 66 26.62 3.10 5.34
CA VAL A 66 26.80 2.49 4.03
C VAL A 66 25.59 1.70 3.57
N ASP A 67 24.80 1.16 4.51
CA ASP A 67 23.67 0.27 4.20
C ASP A 67 22.33 1.01 4.07
N HIS A 68 22.19 2.15 4.74
CA HIS A 68 20.95 2.92 4.74
C HIS A 68 21.20 4.40 5.01
N PRO A 69 20.47 5.33 4.33
CA PRO A 69 20.56 6.77 4.58
C PRO A 69 20.25 7.21 6.02
N HIS A 70 19.53 6.39 6.78
CA HIS A 70 19.26 6.64 8.22
C HIS A 70 20.27 5.96 9.14
N GLY A 71 21.25 5.28 8.58
CA GLY A 71 22.25 4.55 9.36
C GLY A 71 23.23 5.48 10.08
N GLY A 72 23.92 4.92 11.09
CA GLY A 72 24.89 5.62 11.90
C GLY A 72 24.33 6.19 13.19
N GLY A 73 25.20 6.82 13.98
CA GLY A 73 24.88 7.38 15.29
C GLY A 73 25.14 6.39 16.44
N GLU A 74 25.00 6.89 17.66
CA GLU A 74 25.16 6.13 18.89
C GLU A 74 23.83 5.88 19.59
N GLY A 75 23.61 4.66 20.07
CA GLY A 75 22.41 4.27 20.80
C GLY A 75 21.13 4.44 19.97
N LYS A 76 20.10 5.06 20.57
CA LYS A 76 18.84 5.35 19.90
C LYS A 76 18.90 6.67 19.15
N SER A 77 19.66 6.73 18.07
CA SER A 77 19.75 7.94 17.25
C SER A 77 18.47 8.18 16.45
N ALA A 78 18.17 9.47 16.19
CA ALA A 78 17.12 9.85 15.24
C ALA A 78 17.58 9.64 13.80
N GLY A 79 16.64 9.51 12.86
CA GLY A 79 16.99 9.32 11.45
C GLY A 79 17.69 10.52 10.78
N GLY A 80 17.70 11.69 11.42
CA GLY A 80 18.43 12.92 11.00
C GLY A 80 17.90 13.57 9.72
N ARG A 81 16.90 13.02 9.08
CA ARG A 81 16.34 13.47 7.80
C ARG A 81 14.90 12.98 7.60
N HIS A 82 14.24 13.49 6.55
CA HIS A 82 12.94 12.96 6.18
C HIS A 82 13.00 11.45 5.90
N PRO A 83 11.95 10.68 6.25
CA PRO A 83 11.93 9.23 6.04
C PRO A 83 12.15 8.88 4.58
N VAL A 84 13.16 8.07 4.33
CA VAL A 84 13.51 7.58 3.00
C VAL A 84 13.67 6.06 3.01
N SER A 85 13.57 5.45 1.85
CA SER A 85 13.89 4.04 1.64
C SER A 85 15.40 3.80 1.62
N ARG A 86 15.81 2.54 1.58
CA ARG A 86 17.22 2.14 1.41
C ARG A 86 17.87 2.75 0.16
N THR A 87 17.08 2.99 -0.89
CA THR A 87 17.53 3.61 -2.14
C THR A 87 17.46 5.14 -2.15
N GLY A 88 17.10 5.75 -1.01
CA GLY A 88 17.00 7.21 -0.88
C GLY A 88 15.66 7.81 -1.36
N GLN A 89 14.73 7.00 -1.83
CA GLN A 89 13.41 7.50 -2.24
C GLN A 89 12.57 7.86 -1.01
N SER A 90 11.79 8.95 -1.11
CA SER A 90 10.89 9.38 -0.04
C SER A 90 9.92 8.26 0.34
N ALA A 91 9.88 7.90 1.65
CA ALA A 91 8.96 6.89 2.16
C ALA A 91 7.52 7.43 2.33
N LYS A 92 7.34 8.75 2.38
CA LYS A 92 6.03 9.39 2.52
C LYS A 92 5.72 10.26 1.30
N GLY A 93 4.51 10.10 0.78
CA GLY A 93 3.99 10.96 -0.29
C GLY A 93 4.46 10.64 -1.70
N LEU A 94 5.45 9.79 -1.89
CA LEU A 94 5.90 9.40 -3.22
C LEU A 94 4.81 8.59 -3.94
N LYS A 95 4.51 8.98 -5.16
CA LYS A 95 3.65 8.21 -6.05
C LYS A 95 4.47 7.10 -6.71
N THR A 96 4.19 5.86 -6.33
CA THR A 96 4.93 4.69 -6.85
C THR A 96 4.25 3.99 -8.03
N ARG A 97 3.00 4.37 -8.34
CA ARG A 97 2.28 3.79 -9.48
C ARG A 97 2.90 4.25 -10.80
N ASP A 98 3.36 3.31 -11.60
CA ASP A 98 3.91 3.52 -12.95
C ASP A 98 3.30 2.53 -13.97
N ASN A 99 2.02 2.21 -13.84
CA ASN A 99 1.33 1.34 -14.78
C ASN A 99 0.56 2.18 -15.81
N LYS A 100 1.23 2.61 -16.87
CA LYS A 100 0.65 3.42 -17.95
C LYS A 100 -0.46 2.68 -18.71
N ARG A 101 -0.35 1.36 -18.83
CA ARG A 101 -1.32 0.52 -19.58
C ARG A 101 -2.74 0.64 -19.04
N THR A 102 -2.89 0.75 -17.72
CA THR A 102 -4.20 0.82 -17.05
C THR A 102 -4.61 2.23 -16.63
N ASP A 103 -3.84 3.26 -16.95
CA ASP A 103 -4.18 4.64 -16.63
C ASP A 103 -5.46 5.11 -17.38
N LYS A 104 -5.69 4.62 -18.58
CA LYS A 104 -6.90 4.90 -19.37
C LYS A 104 -8.21 4.48 -18.67
N PHE A 105 -8.14 3.54 -17.74
CA PHE A 105 -9.30 3.08 -16.97
C PHE A 105 -9.56 3.91 -15.71
N ILE A 106 -8.69 4.85 -15.35
CA ILE A 106 -8.84 5.68 -14.16
C ILE A 106 -9.52 6.99 -14.55
N ILE A 107 -10.80 7.15 -14.19
CA ILE A 107 -11.55 8.40 -14.40
C ILE A 107 -11.09 9.44 -13.39
N ARG A 108 -11.01 9.05 -12.12
CA ARG A 108 -10.63 9.95 -11.03
C ARG A 108 -9.71 9.22 -10.06
N ARG A 109 -8.57 9.82 -9.74
CA ARG A 109 -7.64 9.29 -8.72
C ARG A 109 -8.16 9.58 -7.31
N ARG A 110 -7.66 8.83 -6.32
CA ARG A 110 -7.98 9.07 -4.90
C ARG A 110 -7.70 10.53 -4.51
N LYS A 111 -8.56 11.09 -3.67
CA LYS A 111 -8.31 12.43 -3.12
C LYS A 111 -7.04 12.40 -2.25
N LYS A 112 -6.13 13.37 -2.46
CA LYS A 112 -5.05 13.59 -1.50
C LYS A 112 -5.68 14.05 -0.19
N LYS A 113 -5.39 13.40 0.93
CA LYS A 113 -5.64 14.03 2.24
C LYS A 113 -4.77 15.29 2.27
N ARG A 114 -5.38 16.45 2.37
CA ARG A 114 -4.69 17.67 2.79
C ARG A 114 -4.31 17.44 4.26
N VAL A 115 -3.02 17.43 4.55
CA VAL A 115 -2.49 17.44 5.92
C VAL A 115 -2.54 18.87 6.38
#